data_cdd367d785be94db0d7e13dda48e638d
#
_entry.id   cdd367d785be94db0d7e13dda48e638d
#
_cell.length_a   1.000
_cell.length_b   1.000
_cell.length_c   1.000
_cell.angle_alpha   90.00
_cell.angle_beta   90.00
_cell.angle_gamma   90.00
#
_symmetry.space_group_name_H-M   'P 1'
#
loop_
_entity.id
_entity.type
_entity.pdbx_description
1 polymer ?
#
loop_
_entity_poly.entity_id
_entity_poly.type
_entity_poly.pdbx_seq_one_letter_code
_entity_poly.pdbx_strand_id
1 'polypeptide(L)'
;MSRASATKTPDKIVRCHWATNELNIRYHDEEWGVPVHDDQRWFEFLTLEGAQAGLSWDTILQKRNRYREVLRRFDPAAVARFTAKDVQKLMQDPGIVRNRLKIESTISNAKAFLEVQKVFGSFDAYIWKFVGGAPVQNKHKTHKALPAETPLSKALSKDLVKRGFRFVGPTICYALMQATGIVNDHLVTCFRYKEML
;
A
#
# COMPACT_ATOMS: atom_id res chain seq x y z
N MET A 1 4.84 53.33 -24.46
CA MET A 1 4.30 52.00 -24.86
C MET A 1 4.66 51.00 -23.78
N SER A 2 3.71 50.76 -22.86
CA SER A 2 3.93 49.88 -21.72
C SER A 2 3.64 48.43 -22.12
N ARG A 3 4.64 47.53 -21.97
CA ARG A 3 4.48 46.10 -22.22
C ARG A 3 3.75 45.51 -21.00
N ALA A 4 2.53 45.04 -21.24
CA ALA A 4 1.77 44.26 -20.25
C ALA A 4 2.53 42.95 -20.01
N SER A 5 2.92 42.72 -18.75
CA SER A 5 3.47 41.46 -18.27
C SER A 5 2.33 40.44 -18.25
N ALA A 6 2.41 39.44 -19.10
CA ALA A 6 1.48 38.29 -19.07
C ALA A 6 1.75 37.49 -17.80
N THR A 7 0.85 37.58 -16.84
CA THR A 7 0.83 36.69 -15.66
C THR A 7 0.55 35.27 -16.15
N LYS A 8 1.57 34.38 -16.11
CA LYS A 8 1.39 32.95 -16.33
C LYS A 8 0.40 32.44 -15.28
N THR A 9 -0.73 31.94 -15.74
CA THR A 9 -1.65 31.14 -14.91
C THR A 9 -0.84 29.98 -14.34
N PRO A 10 -0.93 29.67 -13.03
CA PRO A 10 -0.21 28.53 -12.48
C PRO A 10 -0.64 27.26 -13.22
N ASP A 11 0.34 26.49 -13.70
CA ASP A 11 0.09 25.23 -14.39
C ASP A 11 -0.81 24.35 -13.53
N LYS A 12 -1.96 23.93 -14.07
CA LYS A 12 -2.92 23.09 -13.37
C LYS A 12 -2.23 21.76 -13.03
N ILE A 13 -2.05 21.49 -11.75
CA ILE A 13 -1.45 20.23 -11.27
C ILE A 13 -2.32 19.05 -11.73
N VAL A 14 -1.77 18.19 -12.57
CA VAL A 14 -2.45 16.99 -13.08
C VAL A 14 -2.12 15.81 -12.19
N ARG A 15 -3.14 15.15 -11.63
CA ARG A 15 -3.04 13.96 -10.77
C ARG A 15 -3.65 12.74 -11.42
N CYS A 16 -3.38 11.57 -10.88
CA CYS A 16 -4.13 10.37 -11.21
C CYS A 16 -5.61 10.58 -10.86
N HIS A 17 -6.52 10.08 -11.70
CA HIS A 17 -7.97 10.38 -11.66
C HIS A 17 -8.67 10.01 -10.34
N TRP A 18 -8.12 9.07 -9.58
CA TRP A 18 -8.70 8.62 -8.31
C TRP A 18 -8.42 9.58 -7.14
N ALA A 19 -7.46 10.49 -7.28
CA ALA A 19 -7.14 11.52 -6.29
C ALA A 19 -8.14 12.68 -6.37
N THR A 20 -9.36 12.48 -5.85
CA THR A 20 -10.49 13.41 -6.05
C THR A 20 -10.91 14.17 -4.81
N ASN A 21 -10.67 13.66 -3.62
CA ASN A 21 -10.94 14.34 -2.35
C ASN A 21 -9.63 14.65 -1.61
N GLU A 22 -9.69 15.52 -0.61
CA GLU A 22 -8.52 16.00 0.13
C GLU A 22 -7.64 14.85 0.69
N LEU A 23 -8.27 13.82 1.26
CA LEU A 23 -7.56 12.68 1.84
C LEU A 23 -6.83 11.86 0.77
N ASN A 24 -7.49 11.59 -0.36
CA ASN A 24 -6.89 10.87 -1.48
C ASN A 24 -5.83 11.71 -2.20
N ILE A 25 -6.04 13.03 -2.33
CA ILE A 25 -5.06 13.95 -2.91
C ILE A 25 -3.79 13.95 -2.06
N ARG A 26 -3.92 14.09 -0.76
CA ARG A 26 -2.77 14.07 0.15
C ARG A 26 -2.02 12.74 0.07
N TYR A 27 -2.74 11.61 0.12
CA TYR A 27 -2.14 10.28 0.01
C TYR A 27 -1.42 10.09 -1.33
N HIS A 28 -2.03 10.52 -2.44
CA HIS A 28 -1.45 10.46 -3.77
C HIS A 28 -0.18 11.31 -3.88
N ASP A 29 -0.23 12.54 -3.35
CA ASP A 29 0.86 13.49 -3.51
C ASP A 29 2.05 13.21 -2.59
N GLU A 30 1.81 12.59 -1.42
CA GLU A 30 2.84 12.42 -0.39
C GLU A 30 3.33 10.98 -0.22
N GLU A 31 2.48 9.96 -0.52
CA GLU A 31 2.79 8.58 -0.13
C GLU A 31 2.72 7.57 -1.27
N TRP A 32 1.67 7.60 -2.08
CA TRP A 32 1.43 6.56 -3.09
C TRP A 32 2.51 6.57 -4.18
N GLY A 33 3.11 5.40 -4.43
CA GLY A 33 4.18 5.23 -5.40
C GLY A 33 5.57 5.64 -4.90
N VAL A 34 5.68 6.12 -3.66
CA VAL A 34 6.99 6.40 -3.05
C VAL A 34 7.63 5.09 -2.59
N PRO A 35 8.89 4.78 -2.98
CA PRO A 35 9.58 3.59 -2.55
C PRO A 35 9.65 3.47 -1.02
N VAL A 36 9.17 2.35 -0.50
CA VAL A 36 9.19 2.02 0.92
C VAL A 36 10.41 1.14 1.22
N HIS A 37 11.17 1.52 2.27
CA HIS A 37 12.34 0.80 2.76
C HIS A 37 12.34 0.61 4.28
N ASP A 38 11.16 0.60 4.89
CA ASP A 38 10.96 0.41 6.33
C ASP A 38 10.00 -0.76 6.59
N ASP A 39 10.43 -1.74 7.36
CA ASP A 39 9.66 -2.97 7.60
C ASP A 39 8.33 -2.71 8.32
N GLN A 40 8.24 -1.71 9.19
CA GLN A 40 6.99 -1.35 9.86
C GLN A 40 5.99 -0.74 8.86
N ARG A 41 6.48 0.07 7.91
CA ARG A 41 5.68 0.61 6.80
C ARG A 41 5.23 -0.50 5.86
N TRP A 42 6.09 -1.48 5.57
CA TRP A 42 5.71 -2.65 4.79
C TRP A 42 4.57 -3.42 5.45
N PHE A 43 4.64 -3.65 6.76
CA PHE A 43 3.57 -4.34 7.49
C PHE A 43 2.28 -3.50 7.57
N GLU A 44 2.39 -2.16 7.68
CA GLU A 44 1.25 -1.25 7.58
C GLU A 44 0.54 -1.41 6.23
N PHE A 45 1.24 -1.24 5.11
CA PHE A 45 0.64 -1.33 3.78
C PHE A 45 0.07 -2.72 3.50
N LEU A 46 0.80 -3.78 3.80
CA LEU A 46 0.33 -5.16 3.64
C LEU A 46 -0.99 -5.41 4.39
N THR A 47 -1.10 -4.90 5.62
CA THR A 47 -2.30 -5.02 6.43
C THR A 47 -3.47 -4.20 5.87
N LEU A 48 -3.21 -2.96 5.45
CA LEU A 48 -4.24 -2.06 4.94
C LEU A 48 -4.77 -2.51 3.59
N GLU A 49 -3.92 -2.97 2.68
CA GLU A 49 -4.32 -3.54 1.39
C GLU A 49 -5.16 -4.82 1.57
N GLY A 50 -4.75 -5.69 2.49
CA GLY A 50 -5.57 -6.86 2.86
C GLY A 50 -6.92 -6.46 3.48
N ALA A 51 -6.96 -5.40 4.29
CA ALA A 51 -8.18 -4.87 4.87
C ALA A 51 -9.12 -4.26 3.82
N GLN A 52 -8.58 -3.70 2.74
CA GLN A 52 -9.34 -3.10 1.65
C GLN A 52 -10.18 -4.12 0.87
N ALA A 53 -9.81 -5.39 0.81
CA ALA A 53 -10.52 -6.38 -0.01
C ALA A 53 -12.05 -6.25 0.08
N GLY A 54 -12.70 -5.91 -1.06
CA GLY A 54 -14.14 -5.66 -1.15
C GLY A 54 -14.62 -4.29 -0.63
N LEU A 55 -13.72 -3.35 -0.33
CA LEU A 55 -14.00 -2.00 0.13
C LEU A 55 -13.29 -0.94 -0.74
N SER A 56 -13.64 0.34 -0.57
CA SER A 56 -12.89 1.43 -1.19
C SER A 56 -11.63 1.77 -0.40
N TRP A 57 -10.59 2.25 -1.12
CA TRP A 57 -9.38 2.75 -0.45
C TRP A 57 -9.67 3.95 0.47
N ASP A 58 -10.60 4.81 0.08
CA ASP A 58 -11.05 5.94 0.89
C ASP A 58 -11.53 5.48 2.28
N THR A 59 -12.30 4.39 2.34
CA THR A 59 -12.74 3.78 3.61
C THR A 59 -11.55 3.36 4.47
N ILE A 60 -10.50 2.83 3.87
CA ILE A 60 -9.30 2.40 4.60
C ILE A 60 -8.48 3.60 5.08
N LEU A 61 -8.30 4.62 4.24
CA LEU A 61 -7.60 5.84 4.63
C LEU A 61 -8.27 6.55 5.81
N GLN A 62 -9.61 6.64 5.82
CA GLN A 62 -10.37 7.22 6.93
C GLN A 62 -10.15 6.45 8.24
N LYS A 63 -9.94 5.13 8.16
CA LYS A 63 -9.74 4.25 9.33
C LYS A 63 -8.27 4.08 9.72
N ARG A 64 -7.34 4.55 8.90
CA ARG A 64 -5.89 4.28 9.02
C ARG A 64 -5.31 4.67 10.38
N ASN A 65 -5.67 5.84 10.89
CA ASN A 65 -5.18 6.29 12.21
C ASN A 65 -5.64 5.35 13.31
N ARG A 66 -6.90 4.89 13.26
CA ARG A 66 -7.38 3.92 14.24
C ARG A 66 -6.70 2.58 14.12
N TYR A 67 -6.42 2.10 12.91
CA TYR A 67 -5.59 0.92 12.70
C TYR A 67 -4.21 1.08 13.34
N ARG A 68 -3.53 2.21 13.18
CA ARG A 68 -2.23 2.50 13.82
C ARG A 68 -2.30 2.39 15.34
N GLU A 69 -3.35 2.92 15.96
CA GLU A 69 -3.54 2.86 17.41
C GLU A 69 -3.74 1.42 17.88
N VAL A 70 -4.70 0.71 17.30
CA VAL A 70 -5.12 -0.61 17.79
C VAL A 70 -4.16 -1.73 17.41
N LEU A 71 -3.39 -1.59 16.34
CA LEU A 71 -2.37 -2.52 15.87
C LEU A 71 -0.95 -2.12 16.29
N ARG A 72 -0.81 -1.41 17.41
CA ARG A 72 0.52 -1.09 17.98
C ARG A 72 1.45 -0.41 16.96
N ARG A 73 0.94 0.55 16.20
CA ARG A 73 1.64 1.25 15.10
C ARG A 73 2.17 0.30 14.03
N PHE A 74 1.50 -0.83 13.84
CA PHE A 74 1.94 -1.90 12.93
C PHE A 74 3.30 -2.51 13.26
N ASP A 75 3.64 -2.61 14.56
CA ASP A 75 4.76 -3.43 15.01
C ASP A 75 4.42 -4.92 14.84
N PRO A 76 5.05 -5.64 13.90
CA PRO A 76 4.69 -7.03 13.65
C PRO A 76 4.97 -7.94 14.85
N ALA A 77 6.00 -7.64 15.66
CA ALA A 77 6.31 -8.42 16.83
C ALA A 77 5.24 -8.27 17.93
N ALA A 78 4.67 -7.07 18.08
CA ALA A 78 3.59 -6.82 19.01
C ALA A 78 2.27 -7.45 18.51
N VAL A 79 1.93 -7.30 17.22
CA VAL A 79 0.69 -7.84 16.62
C VAL A 79 0.70 -9.37 16.60
N ALA A 80 1.85 -10.01 16.38
CA ALA A 80 1.98 -11.47 16.39
C ALA A 80 1.62 -12.11 17.73
N ARG A 81 1.65 -11.33 18.83
CA ARG A 81 1.30 -11.77 20.19
C ARG A 81 -0.18 -11.55 20.55
N PHE A 82 -0.99 -11.00 19.66
CA PHE A 82 -2.40 -10.78 19.91
C PHE A 82 -3.12 -12.10 20.17
N THR A 83 -4.04 -12.07 21.15
CA THR A 83 -4.80 -13.21 21.64
C THR A 83 -6.24 -13.19 21.11
N ALA A 84 -7.01 -14.23 21.42
CA ALA A 84 -8.45 -14.26 21.12
C ALA A 84 -9.22 -13.09 21.79
N LYS A 85 -8.77 -12.61 22.97
CA LYS A 85 -9.34 -11.43 23.65
C LYS A 85 -9.10 -10.16 22.85
N ASP A 86 -7.91 -10.02 22.22
CA ASP A 86 -7.60 -8.86 21.38
C ASP A 86 -8.45 -8.90 20.10
N VAL A 87 -8.64 -10.06 19.48
CA VAL A 87 -9.56 -10.24 18.34
C VAL A 87 -10.98 -9.81 18.71
N GLN A 88 -11.49 -10.22 19.89
CA GLN A 88 -12.81 -9.82 20.35
C GLN A 88 -12.94 -8.29 20.52
N LYS A 89 -11.92 -7.63 21.08
CA LYS A 89 -11.89 -6.16 21.22
C LYS A 89 -11.90 -5.48 19.85
N LEU A 90 -11.05 -5.95 18.91
CA LEU A 90 -10.97 -5.41 17.56
C LEU A 90 -12.29 -5.59 16.79
N MET A 91 -13.01 -6.68 16.98
CA MET A 91 -14.33 -6.90 16.39
C MET A 91 -15.41 -5.92 16.87
N GLN A 92 -15.21 -5.28 18.02
CA GLN A 92 -16.12 -4.28 18.58
C GLN A 92 -15.75 -2.85 18.19
N ASP A 93 -14.58 -2.63 17.60
CA ASP A 93 -14.07 -1.29 17.26
C ASP A 93 -14.63 -0.80 15.91
N PRO A 94 -15.51 0.22 15.89
CA PRO A 94 -16.07 0.76 14.66
C PRO A 94 -15.03 1.56 13.82
N GLY A 95 -13.92 1.92 14.42
CA GLY A 95 -12.84 2.63 13.75
C GLY A 95 -12.02 1.78 12.79
N ILE A 96 -12.20 0.46 12.80
CA ILE A 96 -11.57 -0.46 11.84
C ILE A 96 -12.62 -1.28 11.07
N VAL A 97 -12.17 -2.06 10.08
CA VAL A 97 -13.04 -3.02 9.38
C VAL A 97 -13.31 -4.22 10.29
N ARG A 98 -14.55 -4.34 10.78
CA ARG A 98 -14.98 -5.40 11.68
C ARG A 98 -15.24 -6.71 10.94
N ASN A 99 -14.17 -7.31 10.43
CA ASN A 99 -14.19 -8.61 9.78
C ASN A 99 -13.20 -9.54 10.47
N ARG A 100 -13.72 -10.61 11.10
CA ARG A 100 -12.91 -11.55 11.89
C ARG A 100 -11.78 -12.16 11.07
N LEU A 101 -12.05 -12.59 9.84
CA LEU A 101 -11.02 -13.21 8.99
C LEU A 101 -9.88 -12.25 8.64
N LYS A 102 -10.20 -10.96 8.41
CA LYS A 102 -9.19 -9.91 8.16
C LYS A 102 -8.36 -9.63 9.42
N ILE A 103 -9.00 -9.58 10.59
CA ILE A 103 -8.29 -9.35 11.87
C ILE A 103 -7.38 -10.54 12.19
N GLU A 104 -7.89 -11.76 12.08
CA GLU A 104 -7.10 -12.97 12.32
C GLU A 104 -5.95 -13.12 11.31
N SER A 105 -6.19 -12.74 10.04
CA SER A 105 -5.13 -12.73 9.03
C SER A 105 -4.04 -11.72 9.34
N THR A 106 -4.35 -10.56 9.90
CA THR A 106 -3.34 -9.59 10.34
C THR A 106 -2.38 -10.22 11.35
N ILE A 107 -2.90 -11.01 12.29
CA ILE A 107 -2.08 -11.71 13.30
C ILE A 107 -1.23 -12.83 12.67
N SER A 108 -1.83 -13.65 11.79
CA SER A 108 -1.07 -14.69 11.09
C SER A 108 -0.02 -14.11 10.15
N ASN A 109 -0.34 -13.00 9.46
CA ASN A 109 0.60 -12.29 8.61
C ASN A 109 1.76 -11.67 9.39
N ALA A 110 1.51 -11.16 10.61
CA ALA A 110 2.56 -10.69 11.50
C ALA A 110 3.58 -11.80 11.83
N LYS A 111 3.09 -13.00 12.12
CA LYS A 111 3.97 -14.17 12.37
C LYS A 111 4.76 -14.56 11.13
N ALA A 112 4.11 -14.64 9.96
CA ALA A 112 4.78 -14.94 8.70
C ALA A 112 5.81 -13.85 8.32
N PHE A 113 5.50 -12.58 8.61
CA PHE A 113 6.39 -11.44 8.39
C PHE A 113 7.69 -11.58 9.21
N LEU A 114 7.60 -11.95 10.48
CA LEU A 114 8.76 -12.20 11.34
C LEU A 114 9.61 -13.37 10.83
N GLU A 115 9.00 -14.42 10.29
CA GLU A 115 9.74 -15.54 9.67
C GLU A 115 10.48 -15.08 8.39
N VAL A 116 9.85 -14.21 7.58
CA VAL A 116 10.53 -13.60 6.42
C VAL A 116 11.74 -12.77 6.86
N GLN A 117 11.59 -11.93 7.91
CA GLN A 117 12.70 -11.15 8.46
C GLN A 117 13.87 -12.04 8.91
N LYS A 118 13.59 -13.17 9.59
CA LYS A 118 14.64 -14.14 10.01
C LYS A 118 15.42 -14.73 8.84
N VAL A 119 14.72 -15.04 7.73
CA VAL A 119 15.33 -15.68 6.56
C VAL A 119 16.10 -14.70 5.68
N PHE A 120 15.59 -13.46 5.51
CA PHE A 120 16.10 -12.49 4.55
C PHE A 120 16.80 -11.28 5.19
N GLY A 121 16.81 -11.19 6.52
CA GLY A 121 17.33 -10.04 7.27
C GLY A 121 16.30 -8.94 7.49
N SER A 122 15.43 -8.68 6.48
CA SER A 122 14.31 -7.76 6.56
C SER A 122 13.21 -8.16 5.56
N PHE A 123 12.00 -7.66 5.76
CA PHE A 123 10.95 -7.80 4.76
C PHE A 123 11.24 -6.93 3.53
N ASP A 124 11.86 -5.79 3.73
CA ASP A 124 12.35 -4.91 2.67
C ASP A 124 13.31 -5.65 1.73
N ALA A 125 14.36 -6.27 2.26
CA ALA A 125 15.31 -7.06 1.47
C ALA A 125 14.63 -8.21 0.71
N TYR A 126 13.61 -8.84 1.29
CA TYR A 126 12.83 -9.89 0.64
C TYR A 126 12.02 -9.36 -0.54
N ILE A 127 11.26 -8.27 -0.35
CA ILE A 127 10.30 -7.83 -1.36
C ILE A 127 10.99 -7.17 -2.56
N TRP A 128 12.05 -6.38 -2.33
CA TRP A 128 12.80 -5.73 -3.39
C TRP A 128 13.53 -6.71 -4.33
N LYS A 129 13.79 -7.95 -3.90
CA LYS A 129 14.36 -8.99 -4.77
C LYS A 129 13.47 -9.31 -5.98
N PHE A 130 12.15 -9.16 -5.87
CA PHE A 130 11.22 -9.43 -6.97
C PHE A 130 11.40 -8.48 -8.16
N VAL A 131 12.01 -7.31 -7.94
CA VAL A 131 12.24 -6.28 -8.97
C VAL A 131 13.72 -5.95 -9.16
N GLY A 132 14.63 -6.78 -8.62
CA GLY A 132 16.07 -6.55 -8.76
C GLY A 132 16.59 -5.33 -7.99
N GLY A 133 15.88 -4.89 -6.96
CA GLY A 133 16.30 -3.79 -6.08
C GLY A 133 15.94 -2.38 -6.57
N ALA A 134 15.20 -2.24 -7.68
CA ALA A 134 14.81 -0.93 -8.21
C ALA A 134 13.33 -0.93 -8.67
N PRO A 135 12.63 0.22 -8.59
CA PRO A 135 11.25 0.35 -9.05
C PRO A 135 11.09 0.02 -10.53
N VAL A 136 10.04 -0.74 -10.85
CA VAL A 136 9.65 -0.98 -12.25
C VAL A 136 8.94 0.26 -12.78
N GLN A 137 9.47 0.84 -13.85
CA GLN A 137 8.93 2.05 -14.47
C GLN A 137 7.90 1.70 -15.56
N ASN A 138 6.61 1.78 -15.21
CA ASN A 138 5.52 1.64 -16.16
C ASN A 138 5.22 2.98 -16.87
N LYS A 139 4.58 2.93 -18.05
CA LYS A 139 4.29 4.10 -18.88
C LYS A 139 2.82 4.17 -19.25
N HIS A 140 1.95 4.04 -18.24
CA HIS A 140 0.50 4.08 -18.45
C HIS A 140 0.02 5.48 -18.85
N LYS A 141 -0.64 5.58 -20.01
CA LYS A 141 -1.19 6.85 -20.50
C LYS A 141 -2.61 7.12 -20.00
N THR A 142 -3.33 6.08 -19.64
CA THR A 142 -4.73 6.16 -19.19
C THR A 142 -4.98 5.15 -18.08
N HIS A 143 -5.97 5.44 -17.23
CA HIS A 143 -6.38 4.51 -16.18
C HIS A 143 -6.83 3.13 -16.71
N LYS A 144 -7.50 3.12 -17.86
CA LYS A 144 -7.96 1.87 -18.49
C LYS A 144 -6.81 0.93 -18.90
N ALA A 145 -5.60 1.46 -19.03
CA ALA A 145 -4.40 0.68 -19.36
C ALA A 145 -3.76 0.00 -18.13
N LEU A 146 -4.16 0.38 -16.92
CA LEU A 146 -3.70 -0.25 -15.69
C LEU A 146 -4.32 -1.64 -15.55
N PRO A 147 -3.52 -2.72 -15.45
CA PRO A 147 -4.06 -4.06 -15.24
C PRO A 147 -4.54 -4.23 -13.79
N ALA A 148 -5.43 -5.18 -13.56
CA ALA A 148 -5.82 -5.55 -12.20
C ALA A 148 -4.73 -6.38 -11.49
N GLU A 149 -3.87 -7.06 -12.23
CA GLU A 149 -2.77 -7.90 -11.76
C GLU A 149 -1.71 -8.06 -12.85
N THR A 150 -0.49 -8.42 -12.48
CA THR A 150 0.65 -8.61 -13.39
C THR A 150 1.31 -9.97 -13.16
N PRO A 151 2.16 -10.47 -14.09
CA PRO A 151 2.97 -11.66 -13.81
C PRO A 151 3.80 -11.52 -12.52
N LEU A 152 4.31 -10.33 -12.25
CA LEU A 152 5.09 -10.03 -11.05
C LEU A 152 4.24 -10.10 -9.77
N SER A 153 3.05 -9.49 -9.77
CA SER A 153 2.15 -9.57 -8.61
C SER A 153 1.64 -10.99 -8.36
N LYS A 154 1.46 -11.79 -9.42
CA LYS A 154 1.14 -13.24 -9.31
C LYS A 154 2.28 -14.01 -8.67
N ALA A 155 3.52 -13.76 -9.07
CA ALA A 155 4.70 -14.40 -8.48
C ALA A 155 4.86 -14.04 -7.01
N LEU A 156 4.73 -12.75 -6.66
CA LEU A 156 4.75 -12.28 -5.27
C LEU A 156 3.63 -12.92 -4.43
N SER A 157 2.39 -12.90 -4.93
CA SER A 157 1.24 -13.51 -4.27
C SER A 157 1.49 -15.00 -3.98
N LYS A 158 1.97 -15.75 -4.98
CA LYS A 158 2.27 -17.18 -4.84
C LYS A 158 3.31 -17.45 -3.76
N ASP A 159 4.38 -16.64 -3.70
CA ASP A 159 5.42 -16.82 -2.68
C ASP A 159 4.94 -16.42 -1.29
N LEU A 160 4.20 -15.30 -1.16
CA LEU A 160 3.60 -14.89 0.11
C LEU A 160 2.63 -15.94 0.65
N VAL A 161 1.74 -16.50 -0.19
CA VAL A 161 0.82 -17.58 0.22
C VAL A 161 1.60 -18.81 0.69
N LYS A 162 2.66 -19.20 -0.03
CA LYS A 162 3.53 -20.32 0.37
C LYS A 162 4.19 -20.08 1.75
N ARG A 163 4.44 -18.84 2.10
CA ARG A 163 5.01 -18.44 3.42
C ARG A 163 3.94 -18.27 4.50
N GLY A 164 2.67 -18.57 4.22
CA GLY A 164 1.58 -18.52 5.18
C GLY A 164 0.86 -17.18 5.29
N PHE A 165 1.14 -16.21 4.41
CA PHE A 165 0.36 -14.98 4.36
C PHE A 165 -1.05 -15.23 3.82
N ARG A 166 -1.99 -14.43 4.32
CA ARG A 166 -3.40 -14.44 3.92
C ARG A 166 -3.81 -13.06 3.42
N PHE A 167 -4.87 -12.97 2.61
CA PHE A 167 -5.33 -11.74 1.96
C PHE A 167 -4.22 -11.07 1.12
N VAL A 168 -3.48 -11.89 0.41
CA VAL A 168 -2.38 -11.49 -0.48
C VAL A 168 -2.59 -12.04 -1.90
N GLY A 169 -3.83 -12.00 -2.40
CA GLY A 169 -4.13 -12.36 -3.80
C GLY A 169 -3.40 -11.45 -4.80
N PRO A 170 -3.29 -11.86 -6.07
CA PRO A 170 -2.50 -11.12 -7.07
C PRO A 170 -2.91 -9.66 -7.25
N THR A 171 -4.21 -9.35 -7.17
CA THR A 171 -4.73 -7.98 -7.24
C THR A 171 -4.32 -7.16 -6.02
N ILE A 172 -4.39 -7.75 -4.81
CA ILE A 172 -3.95 -7.09 -3.57
C ILE A 172 -2.44 -6.87 -3.58
N CYS A 173 -1.67 -7.86 -4.05
CA CYS A 173 -0.22 -7.71 -4.22
C CYS A 173 0.13 -6.61 -5.22
N TYR A 174 -0.65 -6.46 -6.31
CA TYR A 174 -0.41 -5.39 -7.26
C TYR A 174 -0.71 -4.02 -6.66
N ALA A 175 -1.82 -3.87 -5.93
CA ALA A 175 -2.13 -2.65 -5.19
C ALA A 175 -1.03 -2.30 -4.16
N LEU A 176 -0.53 -3.31 -3.42
CA LEU A 176 0.63 -3.15 -2.53
C LEU A 176 1.86 -2.64 -3.28
N MET A 177 2.19 -3.22 -4.45
CA MET A 177 3.34 -2.80 -5.26
C MET A 177 3.20 -1.36 -5.76
N GLN A 178 1.99 -0.95 -6.15
CA GLN A 178 1.69 0.43 -6.55
C GLN A 178 1.85 1.39 -5.36
N ALA A 179 1.23 1.07 -4.23
CA ALA A 179 1.24 1.92 -3.04
C ALA A 179 2.64 2.15 -2.46
N THR A 180 3.51 1.13 -2.56
CA THR A 180 4.85 1.13 -1.95
C THR A 180 5.99 1.41 -2.92
N GLY A 181 5.68 1.85 -4.14
CA GLY A 181 6.68 2.26 -5.12
C GLY A 181 7.51 1.12 -5.73
N ILE A 182 7.11 -0.14 -5.55
CA ILE A 182 7.72 -1.28 -6.29
C ILE A 182 7.50 -1.10 -7.79
N VAL A 183 6.36 -0.52 -8.17
CA VAL A 183 6.07 -0.11 -9.53
C VAL A 183 5.68 1.37 -9.55
N ASN A 184 6.17 2.13 -10.52
CA ASN A 184 5.70 3.48 -10.78
C ASN A 184 4.52 3.41 -11.74
N ASP A 185 3.31 3.49 -11.19
CA ASP A 185 2.04 3.45 -11.92
C ASP A 185 1.30 4.79 -11.94
N HIS A 186 1.98 5.86 -11.56
CA HIS A 186 1.48 7.19 -11.89
C HIS A 186 1.29 7.29 -13.41
N LEU A 187 0.17 7.88 -13.85
CA LEU A 187 -0.01 8.13 -15.28
C LEU A 187 1.09 9.07 -15.78
N VAL A 188 1.57 8.88 -17.01
CA VAL A 188 2.64 9.71 -17.58
C VAL A 188 2.32 11.21 -17.63
N THR A 189 1.03 11.57 -17.54
CA THR A 189 0.54 12.95 -17.42
C THR A 189 0.50 13.46 -16.00
N CYS A 190 0.60 12.58 -14.99
CA CYS A 190 0.60 12.96 -13.58
C CYS A 190 1.94 13.62 -13.22
N PHE A 191 1.89 14.68 -12.41
CA PHE A 191 3.11 15.38 -11.98
C PHE A 191 4.07 14.46 -11.21
N ARG A 192 3.54 13.52 -10.41
CA ARG A 192 4.32 12.58 -9.63
C ARG A 192 5.09 11.56 -10.49
N TYR A 193 4.63 11.28 -11.72
CA TYR A 193 5.29 10.30 -12.58
C TYR A 193 6.79 10.58 -12.75
N LYS A 194 7.14 11.82 -13.06
CA LYS A 194 8.54 12.23 -13.28
C LYS A 194 9.36 12.28 -12.00
N GLU A 195 8.72 12.53 -10.86
CA GLU A 195 9.38 12.57 -9.57
C GLU A 195 9.73 11.17 -9.04
N MET A 196 9.09 10.13 -9.61
CA MET A 196 9.32 8.72 -9.25
C MET A 196 10.23 7.99 -10.26
N LEU A 197 10.81 8.69 -11.25
CA LEU A 197 11.84 8.16 -12.16
C LEU A 197 13.19 8.18 -11.46
#